data_e9d75e5ec502cabced62bfe924fdfbca
#
_entry.id   e9d75e5ec502cabced62bfe924fdfbca
#
_cell.length_a   1.000
_cell.length_b   1.000
_cell.length_c   1.000
_cell.angle_alpha   90.00
_cell.angle_beta   90.00
_cell.angle_gamma   90.00
#
_symmetry.space_group_name_H-M   'P 1'
#
loop_
_entity.id
_entity.type
_entity.pdbx_description
1 polymer ?
#
loop_
_entity_poly.entity_id
_entity_poly.type
_entity_poly.pdbx_seq_one_letter_code
_entity_poly.pdbx_strand_id
1 'polypeptide(L)'
;MAIWAMADLHLSLGTDKPMDNFRGWYDYVNRIEQSWRESVKPEDTVVIPGDFSWGIDLEEALPDFQFIEALPGKKLVMKGNHDYWWTTRTKAEKFFTEKGLKTIGILHNNSVLCEGKTLCGTRGWVFMPNEAHDLKISAREAARLELSLKDSLQYPDAEKIVFLHYPPVYANEMVPNIFDVLYKYGVKRVYYGHIHGAARGAVNEGEYMGINFKLISADHLGFKLFPIE
;
A
#
# COMPACT_ATOMS: atom_id res chain seq x y z
N MET A 1 -11.66 13.03 11.24
CA MET A 1 -10.95 11.81 10.79
C MET A 1 -9.75 12.22 9.94
N ALA A 2 -8.65 11.50 10.04
CA ALA A 2 -7.48 11.72 9.18
C ALA A 2 -7.17 10.43 8.40
N ILE A 3 -6.41 10.57 7.31
CA ILE A 3 -5.92 9.45 6.52
C ILE A 3 -4.40 9.39 6.72
N TRP A 4 -3.91 8.21 7.04
CA TRP A 4 -2.49 7.93 7.22
C TRP A 4 -2.05 6.83 6.28
N ALA A 5 -0.78 6.74 5.95
CA ALA A 5 -0.25 5.64 5.16
C ALA A 5 1.18 5.27 5.55
N MET A 6 1.50 3.99 5.43
CA MET A 6 2.84 3.42 5.49
C MET A 6 2.84 2.09 4.76
N ALA A 7 3.69 1.93 3.76
CA ALA A 7 3.91 0.67 3.05
C ALA A 7 5.04 -0.14 3.69
N ASP A 8 5.13 -1.41 3.31
CA ASP A 8 6.31 -2.23 3.59
C ASP A 8 6.59 -2.40 5.09
N LEU A 9 5.56 -2.79 5.85
CA LEU A 9 5.71 -3.05 7.27
C LEU A 9 6.58 -4.29 7.54
N HIS A 10 6.59 -5.24 6.61
CA HIS A 10 7.37 -6.47 6.68
C HIS A 10 7.30 -7.16 8.05
N LEU A 11 6.10 -7.21 8.63
CA LEU A 11 5.89 -7.88 9.91
C LEU A 11 6.18 -9.38 9.78
N SER A 12 6.70 -9.96 10.86
CA SER A 12 7.10 -11.37 10.90
C SER A 12 6.82 -12.00 12.27
N LEU A 13 5.76 -11.56 12.94
CA LEU A 13 5.43 -12.04 14.28
C LEU A 13 4.98 -13.51 14.31
N GLY A 14 4.51 -14.02 13.17
CA GLY A 14 4.14 -15.42 12.97
C GLY A 14 5.22 -16.25 12.26
N THR A 15 6.34 -15.65 11.84
CA THR A 15 7.38 -16.32 11.06
C THR A 15 8.78 -15.96 11.56
N ASP A 16 9.78 -16.80 11.24
CA ASP A 16 11.19 -16.53 11.56
C ASP A 16 11.88 -15.79 10.41
N LYS A 17 11.46 -14.54 10.17
CA LYS A 17 12.04 -13.65 9.14
C LYS A 17 12.24 -12.23 9.69
N PRO A 18 13.06 -12.03 10.73
CA PRO A 18 13.22 -10.72 11.35
C PRO A 18 13.90 -9.74 10.39
N MET A 19 13.35 -8.55 10.28
CA MET A 19 13.94 -7.46 9.50
C MET A 19 15.05 -6.73 10.24
N ASP A 20 15.22 -6.95 11.54
CA ASP A 20 16.25 -6.32 12.38
C ASP A 20 17.67 -6.54 11.89
N ASN A 21 17.91 -7.57 11.10
CA ASN A 21 19.20 -7.87 10.46
C ASN A 21 19.57 -6.86 9.35
N PHE A 22 18.63 -6.07 8.88
CA PHE A 22 18.86 -5.08 7.84
C PHE A 22 19.18 -3.72 8.46
N ARG A 23 20.14 -3.02 7.85
CA ARG A 23 20.55 -1.70 8.32
C ARG A 23 19.39 -0.71 8.37
N GLY A 24 19.11 -0.17 9.54
CA GLY A 24 18.05 0.82 9.77
C GLY A 24 16.72 0.24 10.24
N TRP A 25 16.57 -1.10 10.24
CA TRP A 25 15.35 -1.80 10.68
C TRP A 25 15.33 -2.20 12.16
N TYR A 26 16.37 -1.84 12.90
CA TYR A 26 16.43 -2.14 14.33
C TYR A 26 15.15 -1.69 15.04
N ASP A 27 14.58 -2.59 15.85
CA ASP A 27 13.39 -2.36 16.68
C ASP A 27 12.18 -1.81 15.89
N TYR A 28 12.05 -2.20 14.63
CA TYR A 28 11.09 -1.60 13.70
C TYR A 28 9.63 -1.79 14.13
N VAL A 29 9.28 -2.94 14.71
CA VAL A 29 7.91 -3.23 15.17
C VAL A 29 7.48 -2.24 16.25
N ASN A 30 8.32 -2.03 17.28
CA ASN A 30 8.03 -1.06 18.34
C ASN A 30 7.98 0.38 17.81
N ARG A 31 8.84 0.73 16.87
CA ARG A 31 8.84 2.07 16.23
C ARG A 31 7.56 2.31 15.42
N ILE A 32 7.08 1.31 14.70
CA ILE A 32 5.79 1.36 13.99
C ILE A 32 4.66 1.53 15.02
N GLU A 33 4.62 0.70 16.06
CA GLU A 33 3.58 0.75 17.09
C GLU A 33 3.54 2.12 17.77
N GLN A 34 4.69 2.63 18.19
CA GLN A 34 4.79 3.94 18.84
C GLN A 34 4.25 5.05 17.93
N SER A 35 4.74 5.14 16.68
CA SER A 35 4.27 6.14 15.73
C SER A 35 2.77 6.03 15.49
N TRP A 36 2.25 4.80 15.39
CA TRP A 36 0.83 4.58 15.18
C TRP A 36 -0.03 5.08 16.34
N ARG A 37 0.34 4.72 17.57
CA ARG A 37 -0.38 5.14 18.77
C ARG A 37 -0.29 6.65 19.04
N GLU A 38 0.81 7.29 18.65
CA GLU A 38 1.00 8.74 18.78
C GLU A 38 0.19 9.54 17.74
N SER A 39 -0.02 8.96 16.54
CA SER A 39 -0.58 9.69 15.40
C SER A 39 -2.05 9.39 15.13
N VAL A 40 -2.45 8.12 15.23
CA VAL A 40 -3.76 7.63 14.74
C VAL A 40 -4.80 7.62 15.85
N LYS A 41 -5.98 8.15 15.54
CA LYS A 41 -7.16 8.09 16.40
C LYS A 41 -8.09 6.93 15.99
N PRO A 42 -9.01 6.48 16.86
CA PRO A 42 -9.94 5.38 16.56
C PRO A 42 -10.79 5.60 15.30
N GLU A 43 -11.11 6.84 14.98
CA GLU A 43 -11.91 7.22 13.81
C GLU A 43 -11.11 7.33 12.50
N ASP A 44 -9.77 7.36 12.56
CA ASP A 44 -8.90 7.54 11.40
C ASP A 44 -8.80 6.28 10.53
N THR A 45 -8.26 6.45 9.33
CA THR A 45 -7.99 5.35 8.39
C THR A 45 -6.50 5.30 8.06
N VAL A 46 -5.92 4.10 8.10
CA VAL A 46 -4.53 3.84 7.72
C VAL A 46 -4.48 2.93 6.49
N VAL A 47 -3.80 3.37 5.44
CA VAL A 47 -3.58 2.56 4.24
C VAL A 47 -2.20 1.92 4.31
N ILE A 48 -2.13 0.61 4.04
CA ILE A 48 -0.90 -0.19 4.00
C ILE A 48 -0.71 -0.72 2.57
N PRO A 49 0.02 0.00 1.71
CA PRO A 49 0.15 -0.33 0.30
C PRO A 49 1.13 -1.48 0.00
N GLY A 50 0.89 -2.64 0.59
CA GLY A 50 1.63 -3.87 0.31
C GLY A 50 2.83 -4.13 1.20
N ASP A 51 3.36 -5.34 1.06
CA ASP A 51 4.45 -5.92 1.86
C ASP A 51 4.19 -5.77 3.36
N PHE A 52 2.97 -6.20 3.72
CA PHE A 52 2.48 -6.13 5.09
C PHE A 52 3.13 -7.18 5.98
N SER A 53 3.15 -8.45 5.53
CA SER A 53 3.55 -9.60 6.33
C SER A 53 4.39 -10.60 5.54
N TRP A 54 5.36 -11.22 6.21
CA TRP A 54 6.15 -12.33 5.68
C TRP A 54 5.46 -13.70 5.76
N GLY A 55 4.25 -13.80 6.32
CA GLY A 55 3.48 -15.03 6.34
C GLY A 55 3.27 -15.60 4.95
N ILE A 56 3.37 -16.92 4.79
CA ILE A 56 3.16 -17.58 3.50
C ILE A 56 1.68 -17.88 3.24
N ASP A 57 0.88 -17.89 4.29
CA ASP A 57 -0.57 -18.02 4.24
C ASP A 57 -1.25 -17.16 5.32
N LEU A 58 -2.59 -17.18 5.35
CA LEU A 58 -3.38 -16.37 6.28
C LEU A 58 -3.18 -16.76 7.76
N GLU A 59 -2.90 -18.03 8.05
CA GLU A 59 -2.68 -18.49 9.43
C GLU A 59 -1.31 -18.05 9.94
N GLU A 60 -0.27 -18.11 9.13
CA GLU A 60 1.05 -17.57 9.50
C GLU A 60 1.04 -16.04 9.61
N ALA A 61 0.26 -15.34 8.77
CA ALA A 61 0.12 -13.89 8.86
C ALA A 61 -0.81 -13.44 10.01
N LEU A 62 -1.52 -14.35 10.67
CA LEU A 62 -2.50 -13.99 11.71
C LEU A 62 -1.91 -13.19 12.87
N PRO A 63 -0.74 -13.49 13.44
CA PRO A 63 -0.14 -12.64 14.48
C PRO A 63 0.12 -11.21 14.02
N ASP A 64 0.50 -11.01 12.76
CA ASP A 64 0.73 -9.68 12.18
C ASP A 64 -0.60 -8.93 12.03
N PHE A 65 -1.66 -9.61 11.59
CA PHE A 65 -3.01 -9.04 11.56
C PHE A 65 -3.52 -8.68 12.96
N GLN A 66 -3.32 -9.55 13.94
CA GLN A 66 -3.70 -9.28 15.33
C GLN A 66 -2.95 -8.08 15.91
N PHE A 67 -1.69 -7.92 15.56
CA PHE A 67 -0.90 -6.76 15.96
C PHE A 67 -1.52 -5.46 15.44
N ILE A 68 -1.81 -5.35 14.15
CA ILE A 68 -2.42 -4.12 13.62
C ILE A 68 -3.88 -3.96 14.06
N GLU A 69 -4.63 -5.05 14.29
CA GLU A 69 -6.00 -4.99 14.83
C GLU A 69 -6.04 -4.30 16.20
N ALA A 70 -5.02 -4.54 17.04
CA ALA A 70 -4.90 -3.93 18.36
C ALA A 70 -4.52 -2.42 18.31
N LEU A 71 -4.14 -1.90 17.15
CA LEU A 71 -3.82 -0.50 16.95
C LEU A 71 -5.06 0.33 16.57
N PRO A 72 -5.11 1.64 16.89
CA PRO A 72 -6.28 2.46 16.58
C PRO A 72 -6.51 2.65 15.07
N GLY A 73 -7.74 3.02 14.71
CA GLY A 73 -8.16 3.35 13.35
C GLY A 73 -8.56 2.15 12.49
N LYS A 74 -9.15 2.41 11.33
CA LYS A 74 -9.44 1.40 10.29
C LYS A 74 -8.19 1.18 9.45
N LYS A 75 -7.91 -0.07 9.05
CA LYS A 75 -6.77 -0.45 8.22
C LYS A 75 -7.25 -0.92 6.86
N LEU A 76 -6.63 -0.40 5.80
CA LEU A 76 -6.85 -0.86 4.44
C LEU A 76 -5.55 -1.49 3.92
N VAL A 77 -5.55 -2.81 3.80
CA VAL A 77 -4.36 -3.56 3.37
C VAL A 77 -4.43 -3.82 1.87
N MET A 78 -3.32 -3.61 1.19
CA MET A 78 -3.14 -3.91 -0.23
C MET A 78 -2.11 -5.03 -0.41
N LYS A 79 -2.05 -5.59 -1.62
CA LYS A 79 -1.06 -6.62 -1.97
C LYS A 79 0.27 -5.99 -2.38
N GLY A 80 1.36 -6.45 -1.76
CA GLY A 80 2.73 -6.28 -2.26
C GLY A 80 3.28 -7.52 -2.97
N ASN A 81 4.58 -7.59 -3.17
CA ASN A 81 5.22 -8.78 -3.78
C ASN A 81 5.59 -9.85 -2.75
N HIS A 82 5.80 -9.48 -1.52
CA HIS A 82 6.11 -10.39 -0.41
C HIS A 82 4.87 -10.85 0.37
N ASP A 83 3.68 -10.34 0.05
CA ASP A 83 2.43 -10.82 0.66
C ASP A 83 2.01 -12.17 0.06
N TYR A 84 2.74 -13.25 0.42
CA TYR A 84 2.47 -14.60 -0.07
C TYR A 84 1.15 -15.15 0.49
N TRP A 85 0.72 -14.69 1.67
CA TRP A 85 -0.57 -14.98 2.31
C TRP A 85 -1.77 -14.52 1.48
N TRP A 86 -1.56 -13.65 0.49
CA TRP A 86 -2.62 -13.04 -0.29
C TRP A 86 -3.46 -14.07 -1.04
N THR A 87 -4.77 -13.98 -0.85
CA THR A 87 -5.77 -14.81 -1.52
C THR A 87 -6.84 -13.94 -2.20
N THR A 88 -8.00 -14.50 -2.53
CA THR A 88 -9.11 -13.66 -3.01
C THR A 88 -9.65 -12.78 -1.88
N ARG A 89 -10.16 -11.58 -2.23
CA ARG A 89 -10.76 -10.66 -1.26
C ARG A 89 -11.81 -11.36 -0.40
N THR A 90 -12.73 -12.11 -1.00
CA THR A 90 -13.78 -12.83 -0.28
C THR A 90 -13.23 -13.82 0.75
N LYS A 91 -12.16 -14.55 0.42
CA LYS A 91 -11.53 -15.48 1.37
C LYS A 91 -10.84 -14.75 2.50
N ALA A 92 -10.14 -13.65 2.20
CA ALA A 92 -9.48 -12.84 3.22
C ALA A 92 -10.51 -12.20 4.18
N GLU A 93 -11.56 -11.59 3.65
CA GLU A 93 -12.63 -10.98 4.47
C GLU A 93 -13.37 -12.00 5.33
N LYS A 94 -13.61 -13.22 4.81
CA LYS A 94 -14.16 -14.32 5.60
C LYS A 94 -13.23 -14.70 6.76
N PHE A 95 -11.94 -14.86 6.47
CA PHE A 95 -10.92 -15.16 7.48
C PHE A 95 -10.87 -14.07 8.55
N PHE A 96 -10.85 -12.79 8.16
CA PHE A 96 -10.87 -11.68 9.13
C PHE A 96 -12.08 -11.74 10.03
N THR A 97 -13.27 -12.03 9.48
CA THR A 97 -14.50 -12.19 10.26
C THR A 97 -14.40 -13.35 11.25
N GLU A 98 -13.92 -14.52 10.81
CA GLU A 98 -13.76 -15.71 11.64
C GLU A 98 -12.75 -15.53 12.77
N LYS A 99 -11.69 -14.74 12.53
CA LYS A 99 -10.64 -14.42 13.53
C LYS A 99 -10.96 -13.18 14.39
N GLY A 100 -12.11 -12.53 14.16
CA GLY A 100 -12.53 -11.36 14.93
C GLY A 100 -11.77 -10.07 14.60
N LEU A 101 -11.13 -9.99 13.42
CA LEU A 101 -10.44 -8.81 12.93
C LEU A 101 -11.48 -7.85 12.32
N LYS A 102 -11.87 -6.82 13.05
CA LYS A 102 -13.03 -5.97 12.74
C LYS A 102 -12.64 -4.66 12.04
N THR A 103 -11.39 -4.24 12.19
CA THR A 103 -10.92 -2.95 11.70
C THR A 103 -10.10 -3.06 10.42
N ILE A 104 -9.88 -4.28 9.92
CA ILE A 104 -9.05 -4.56 8.74
C ILE A 104 -9.93 -4.83 7.53
N GLY A 105 -9.68 -4.08 6.46
CA GLY A 105 -10.32 -4.25 5.15
C GLY A 105 -9.27 -4.39 4.03
N ILE A 106 -9.75 -4.81 2.86
CA ILE A 106 -8.93 -5.01 1.66
C ILE A 106 -9.20 -3.89 0.66
N LEU A 107 -8.14 -3.20 0.23
CA LEU A 107 -8.19 -2.29 -0.91
C LEU A 107 -7.63 -3.02 -2.15
N HIS A 108 -8.52 -3.52 -3.00
CA HIS A 108 -8.16 -4.29 -4.19
C HIS A 108 -9.29 -4.31 -5.22
N ASN A 109 -9.10 -3.65 -6.35
CA ASN A 109 -10.08 -3.46 -7.41
C ASN A 109 -11.37 -2.72 -6.97
N ASN A 110 -11.33 -2.02 -5.86
CA ASN A 110 -12.40 -1.19 -5.29
C ASN A 110 -11.83 0.15 -4.85
N SER A 111 -12.69 1.06 -4.46
CA SER A 111 -12.35 2.30 -3.79
C SER A 111 -12.99 2.37 -2.40
N VAL A 112 -12.45 3.22 -1.55
CA VAL A 112 -13.00 3.52 -0.23
C VAL A 112 -13.12 5.03 -0.08
N LEU A 113 -14.34 5.53 0.17
CA LEU A 113 -14.55 6.94 0.48
C LEU A 113 -14.10 7.23 1.91
N CYS A 114 -13.24 8.22 2.05
CA CYS A 114 -12.74 8.69 3.34
C CYS A 114 -12.43 10.19 3.26
N GLU A 115 -13.05 11.01 4.12
CA GLU A 115 -12.77 12.45 4.25
C GLU A 115 -12.80 13.24 2.91
N GLY A 116 -13.81 13.01 2.09
CA GLY A 116 -13.94 13.68 0.78
C GLY A 116 -12.93 13.22 -0.27
N LYS A 117 -12.18 12.17 0.03
CA LYS A 117 -11.22 11.52 -0.88
C LYS A 117 -11.65 10.09 -1.16
N THR A 118 -11.41 9.60 -2.35
CA THR A 118 -11.52 8.18 -2.69
C THR A 118 -10.14 7.54 -2.71
N LEU A 119 -9.94 6.56 -1.83
CA LEU A 119 -8.71 5.79 -1.73
C LEU A 119 -8.79 4.64 -2.74
N CYS A 120 -7.94 4.68 -3.75
CA CYS A 120 -7.90 3.73 -4.85
C CYS A 120 -6.51 3.08 -4.90
N GLY A 121 -6.41 1.91 -5.51
CA GLY A 121 -5.07 1.33 -5.69
C GLY A 121 -5.04 -0.08 -6.24
N THR A 122 -3.82 -0.48 -6.57
CA THR A 122 -3.43 -1.82 -6.97
C THR A 122 -1.98 -2.07 -6.61
N ARG A 123 -1.51 -3.31 -6.76
CA ARG A 123 -0.09 -3.61 -6.55
C ARG A 123 0.82 -2.78 -7.47
N GLY A 124 0.40 -2.50 -8.69
CA GLY A 124 1.25 -1.89 -9.70
C GLY A 124 2.32 -2.84 -10.24
N TRP A 125 3.24 -2.30 -11.01
CA TRP A 125 4.41 -3.02 -11.52
C TRP A 125 5.54 -2.02 -11.80
N VAL A 126 6.79 -2.46 -11.63
CA VAL A 126 7.96 -1.74 -12.12
C VAL A 126 8.23 -2.16 -13.56
N PHE A 127 8.61 -1.21 -14.40
CA PHE A 127 8.88 -1.49 -15.82
C PHE A 127 10.35 -1.83 -16.01
N MET A 128 10.61 -3.00 -16.59
CA MET A 128 11.92 -3.39 -17.12
C MET A 128 11.80 -3.42 -18.63
N PRO A 129 12.32 -2.41 -19.35
CA PRO A 129 12.24 -2.37 -20.79
C PRO A 129 12.96 -3.59 -21.37
N ASN A 130 12.29 -4.36 -22.22
CA ASN A 130 12.75 -5.56 -22.94
C ASN A 130 12.26 -6.90 -22.43
N GLU A 131 11.38 -6.98 -21.43
CA GLU A 131 10.75 -8.23 -21.03
C GLU A 131 9.28 -8.29 -21.45
N ALA A 132 8.95 -9.15 -22.42
CA ALA A 132 7.56 -9.36 -22.87
C ALA A 132 6.63 -9.80 -21.74
N HIS A 133 7.17 -10.40 -20.68
CA HIS A 133 6.46 -10.78 -19.46
C HIS A 133 5.97 -9.55 -18.70
N ASP A 134 6.80 -8.51 -18.60
CA ASP A 134 6.48 -7.28 -17.86
C ASP A 134 5.36 -6.50 -18.54
N LEU A 135 5.27 -6.51 -19.86
CA LEU A 135 4.17 -5.88 -20.59
C LEU A 135 2.81 -6.48 -20.23
N LYS A 136 2.73 -7.81 -20.08
CA LYS A 136 1.47 -8.49 -19.66
C LYS A 136 1.10 -8.15 -18.21
N ILE A 137 2.10 -8.11 -17.33
CA ILE A 137 1.85 -7.79 -15.91
C ILE A 137 1.44 -6.34 -15.76
N SER A 138 2.16 -5.40 -16.39
CA SER A 138 1.83 -3.97 -16.32
C SER A 138 0.44 -3.68 -16.88
N ALA A 139 0.05 -4.30 -18.00
CA ALA A 139 -1.29 -4.16 -18.57
C ALA A 139 -2.37 -4.71 -17.63
N ARG A 140 -2.13 -5.85 -16.96
CA ARG A 140 -3.04 -6.41 -15.97
C ARG A 140 -3.17 -5.51 -14.73
N GLU A 141 -2.08 -4.96 -14.23
CA GLU A 141 -2.11 -4.06 -13.08
C GLU A 141 -2.76 -2.71 -13.44
N ALA A 142 -2.55 -2.20 -14.66
CA ALA A 142 -3.28 -1.04 -15.16
C ALA A 142 -4.80 -1.29 -15.22
N ALA A 143 -5.24 -2.46 -15.72
CA ALA A 143 -6.64 -2.84 -15.74
C ALA A 143 -7.24 -2.95 -14.30
N ARG A 144 -6.48 -3.44 -13.33
CA ARG A 144 -6.89 -3.48 -11.93
C ARG A 144 -7.00 -2.08 -11.31
N LEU A 145 -6.03 -1.20 -11.60
CA LEU A 145 -6.10 0.20 -11.20
C LEU A 145 -7.34 0.87 -11.79
N GLU A 146 -7.62 0.59 -13.06
CA GLU A 146 -8.82 1.11 -13.72
C GLU A 146 -10.10 0.64 -13.04
N LEU A 147 -10.20 -0.61 -12.61
CA LEU A 147 -11.35 -1.10 -11.83
C LEU A 147 -11.54 -0.31 -10.54
N SER A 148 -10.45 -0.08 -9.79
CA SER A 148 -10.47 0.70 -8.57
C SER A 148 -10.92 2.14 -8.80
N LEU A 149 -10.40 2.79 -9.85
CA LEU A 149 -10.76 4.15 -10.22
C LEU A 149 -12.17 4.26 -10.81
N LYS A 150 -12.66 3.25 -11.53
CA LYS A 150 -14.08 3.19 -11.97
C LYS A 150 -15.03 3.12 -10.78
N ASP A 151 -14.70 2.32 -9.77
CA ASP A 151 -15.50 2.22 -8.55
C ASP A 151 -15.58 3.57 -7.83
N SER A 152 -14.53 4.41 -7.90
CA SER A 152 -14.52 5.74 -7.30
C SER A 152 -15.46 6.75 -7.98
N LEU A 153 -15.95 6.47 -9.20
CA LEU A 153 -16.84 7.38 -9.93
C LEU A 153 -18.24 7.52 -9.28
N GLN A 154 -18.61 6.63 -8.38
CA GLN A 154 -19.81 6.80 -7.54
C GLN A 154 -19.70 8.00 -6.58
N TYR A 155 -18.50 8.57 -6.42
CA TYR A 155 -18.20 9.75 -5.59
C TYR A 155 -17.56 10.85 -6.46
N PRO A 156 -18.32 11.52 -7.35
CA PRO A 156 -17.78 12.40 -8.38
C PRO A 156 -17.01 13.59 -7.84
N ASP A 157 -17.40 14.11 -6.67
CA ASP A 157 -16.79 15.29 -6.05
C ASP A 157 -15.58 14.95 -5.16
N ALA A 158 -15.31 13.66 -4.92
CA ALA A 158 -14.21 13.23 -4.09
C ALA A 158 -12.89 13.23 -4.88
N GLU A 159 -11.82 13.75 -4.24
CA GLU A 159 -10.49 13.66 -4.82
C GLU A 159 -10.01 12.20 -4.85
N LYS A 160 -9.42 11.80 -5.98
CA LYS A 160 -8.88 10.46 -6.15
C LYS A 160 -7.44 10.39 -5.68
N ILE A 161 -7.20 9.63 -4.61
CA ILE A 161 -5.87 9.32 -4.09
C ILE A 161 -5.52 7.89 -4.48
N VAL A 162 -4.37 7.72 -5.14
CA VAL A 162 -3.92 6.39 -5.59
C VAL A 162 -2.78 5.88 -4.74
N PHE A 163 -2.89 4.64 -4.31
CA PHE A 163 -1.84 3.88 -3.65
C PHE A 163 -1.38 2.73 -4.56
N LEU A 164 -0.08 2.60 -4.71
CA LEU A 164 0.56 1.50 -5.43
C LEU A 164 1.60 0.85 -4.52
N HIS A 165 1.83 -0.45 -4.68
CA HIS A 165 2.99 -1.04 -4.03
C HIS A 165 4.26 -0.74 -4.85
N TYR A 166 4.27 -1.12 -6.12
CA TYR A 166 5.39 -0.78 -7.01
C TYR A 166 5.35 0.67 -7.48
N PRO A 167 6.51 1.34 -7.58
CA PRO A 167 6.57 2.69 -8.13
C PRO A 167 6.12 2.72 -9.60
N PRO A 168 5.23 3.64 -10.00
CA PRO A 168 4.85 3.79 -11.40
C PRO A 168 5.91 4.53 -12.22
N VAL A 169 6.88 5.15 -11.55
CA VAL A 169 8.09 5.77 -12.13
C VAL A 169 9.26 5.49 -11.20
N TYR A 170 10.36 5.01 -11.77
CA TYR A 170 11.59 4.71 -11.04
C TYR A 170 12.79 4.94 -11.94
N ALA A 171 13.84 5.59 -11.45
CA ALA A 171 15.03 5.96 -12.22
C ALA A 171 14.69 6.69 -13.54
N ASN A 172 13.65 7.55 -13.52
CA ASN A 172 13.06 8.25 -14.66
C ASN A 172 12.40 7.37 -15.75
N GLU A 173 12.30 6.06 -15.51
CA GLU A 173 11.54 5.15 -16.35
C GLU A 173 10.11 5.03 -15.81
N MET A 174 9.12 5.29 -16.66
CA MET A 174 7.71 5.23 -16.28
C MET A 174 7.04 3.97 -16.82
N VAL A 175 5.95 3.54 -16.16
CA VAL A 175 5.08 2.45 -16.61
C VAL A 175 3.93 3.03 -17.44
N PRO A 176 3.99 3.03 -18.78
CA PRO A 176 3.05 3.79 -19.61
C PRO A 176 1.59 3.46 -19.35
N ASN A 177 1.26 2.15 -19.27
CA ASN A 177 -0.12 1.70 -19.04
C ASN A 177 -0.72 2.21 -17.72
N ILE A 178 0.10 2.36 -16.67
CA ILE A 178 -0.33 2.92 -15.38
C ILE A 178 -0.58 4.42 -15.53
N PHE A 179 0.34 5.14 -16.18
CA PHE A 179 0.18 6.58 -16.42
C PHE A 179 -1.06 6.90 -17.26
N ASP A 180 -1.35 6.12 -18.32
CA ASP A 180 -2.57 6.27 -19.12
C ASP A 180 -3.84 6.21 -18.25
N VAL A 181 -3.88 5.28 -17.31
CA VAL A 181 -5.01 5.16 -16.38
C VAL A 181 -5.04 6.33 -15.40
N LEU A 182 -3.92 6.72 -14.82
CA LEU A 182 -3.85 7.87 -13.91
C LEU A 182 -4.38 9.15 -14.58
N TYR A 183 -3.96 9.43 -15.82
CA TYR A 183 -4.42 10.59 -16.59
C TYR A 183 -5.90 10.50 -16.95
N LYS A 184 -6.35 9.35 -17.42
CA LYS A 184 -7.76 9.12 -17.78
C LYS A 184 -8.72 9.47 -16.66
N TYR A 185 -8.32 9.22 -15.40
CA TYR A 185 -9.17 9.48 -14.23
C TYR A 185 -8.81 10.77 -13.48
N GLY A 186 -7.89 11.57 -14.00
CA GLY A 186 -7.51 12.86 -13.44
C GLY A 186 -6.81 12.76 -12.09
N VAL A 187 -6.07 11.68 -11.83
CA VAL A 187 -5.32 11.47 -10.59
C VAL A 187 -4.21 12.51 -10.48
N LYS A 188 -4.07 13.12 -9.30
CA LYS A 188 -3.05 14.14 -9.03
C LYS A 188 -2.04 13.70 -7.97
N ARG A 189 -2.35 12.71 -7.16
CA ARG A 189 -1.49 12.24 -6.07
C ARG A 189 -1.39 10.72 -6.06
N VAL A 190 -0.15 10.22 -6.01
CA VAL A 190 0.17 8.79 -5.98
C VAL A 190 1.17 8.54 -4.87
N TYR A 191 0.86 7.60 -4.00
CA TYR A 191 1.72 7.11 -2.93
C TYR A 191 2.14 5.68 -3.23
N TYR A 192 3.42 5.34 -3.01
CA TYR A 192 3.93 4.03 -3.36
C TYR A 192 4.96 3.53 -2.34
N GLY A 193 5.20 2.21 -2.34
CA GLY A 193 6.15 1.51 -1.48
C GLY A 193 7.26 0.83 -2.26
N HIS A 194 7.64 -0.37 -1.82
CA HIS A 194 8.54 -1.32 -2.46
C HIS A 194 10.03 -0.95 -2.43
N ILE A 195 10.40 0.31 -2.45
CA ILE A 195 11.79 0.74 -2.59
C ILE A 195 12.43 0.95 -1.22
N HIS A 196 13.51 0.22 -0.97
CA HIS A 196 14.23 0.20 0.31
C HIS A 196 15.71 0.49 0.18
N GLY A 197 16.34 0.86 1.30
CA GLY A 197 17.78 0.96 1.44
C GLY A 197 18.44 1.89 0.41
N ALA A 198 19.49 1.41 -0.27
CA ALA A 198 20.22 2.20 -1.25
C ALA A 198 19.43 2.51 -2.53
N ALA A 199 18.45 1.67 -2.89
CA ALA A 199 17.61 1.87 -4.06
C ALA A 199 16.76 3.16 -3.99
N ARG A 200 16.56 3.72 -2.78
CA ARG A 200 15.88 5.00 -2.57
C ARG A 200 16.56 6.19 -3.26
N GLY A 201 17.85 6.07 -3.60
CA GLY A 201 18.55 7.12 -4.34
C GLY A 201 18.06 7.36 -5.78
N ALA A 202 17.26 6.44 -6.34
CA ALA A 202 16.72 6.52 -7.69
C ALA A 202 15.20 6.74 -7.73
N VAL A 203 14.55 6.99 -6.58
CA VAL A 203 13.11 7.22 -6.56
C VAL A 203 12.74 8.59 -7.13
N ASN A 204 11.59 8.65 -7.78
CA ASN A 204 10.99 9.89 -8.23
C ASN A 204 9.97 10.37 -7.20
N GLU A 205 10.30 11.42 -6.45
CA GLU A 205 9.39 12.09 -5.51
C GLU A 205 9.10 13.52 -5.99
N GLY A 206 7.96 14.06 -5.59
CA GLY A 206 7.46 15.34 -6.01
C GLY A 206 6.68 15.28 -7.32
N GLU A 207 6.58 16.40 -8.02
CA GLU A 207 5.82 16.49 -9.25
C GLU A 207 6.60 15.89 -10.44
N TYR A 208 5.97 14.94 -11.11
CA TYR A 208 6.44 14.38 -12.36
C TYR A 208 5.25 14.27 -13.31
N MET A 209 5.36 14.93 -14.49
CA MET A 209 4.30 14.94 -15.50
C MET A 209 2.90 15.34 -14.95
N GLY A 210 2.83 16.34 -14.06
CA GLY A 210 1.57 16.85 -13.50
C GLY A 210 0.91 15.97 -12.43
N ILE A 211 1.61 14.94 -11.95
CA ILE A 211 1.18 14.06 -10.83
C ILE A 211 2.24 14.14 -9.73
N ASN A 212 1.80 14.26 -8.49
CA ASN A 212 2.69 14.28 -7.32
C ASN A 212 2.89 12.86 -6.79
N PHE A 213 4.14 12.43 -6.70
CA PHE A 213 4.55 11.11 -6.26
C PHE A 213 5.24 11.15 -4.90
N LYS A 214 4.95 10.20 -4.03
CA LYS A 214 5.59 10.10 -2.72
C LYS A 214 5.88 8.63 -2.36
N LEU A 215 7.15 8.35 -2.02
CA LEU A 215 7.55 7.09 -1.44
C LEU A 215 7.13 7.05 0.04
N ILE A 216 6.45 5.98 0.44
CA ILE A 216 5.96 5.78 1.81
C ILE A 216 6.37 4.43 2.41
N SER A 217 7.48 3.85 1.94
CA SER A 217 8.09 2.67 2.56
C SER A 217 8.50 2.97 4.02
N ALA A 218 8.29 2.04 4.92
CA ALA A 218 8.50 2.23 6.36
C ALA A 218 9.90 2.72 6.71
N ASP A 219 10.95 2.13 6.12
CA ASP A 219 12.35 2.54 6.34
C ASP A 219 12.67 3.92 5.77
N HIS A 220 12.00 4.33 4.67
CA HIS A 220 12.13 5.68 4.09
C HIS A 220 11.52 6.73 5.03
N LEU A 221 10.34 6.43 5.60
CA LEU A 221 9.66 7.29 6.55
C LEU A 221 10.28 7.27 7.96
N GLY A 222 11.33 6.47 8.19
CA GLY A 222 11.89 6.27 9.53
C GLY A 222 10.87 5.63 10.49
N PHE A 223 9.96 4.79 9.96
CA PHE A 223 8.88 4.10 10.66
C PHE A 223 7.84 5.04 11.28
N LYS A 224 7.66 6.22 10.70
CA LYS A 224 6.61 7.17 11.07
C LYS A 224 5.50 7.17 10.03
N LEU A 225 4.24 7.09 10.49
CA LEU A 225 3.09 7.18 9.60
C LEU A 225 3.06 8.52 8.87
N PHE A 226 2.77 8.48 7.58
CA PHE A 226 2.68 9.64 6.71
C PHE A 226 1.23 10.13 6.62
N PRO A 227 0.92 11.42 6.91
CA PRO A 227 -0.42 11.97 6.77
C PRO A 227 -0.77 12.19 5.29
N ILE A 228 -1.98 11.82 4.89
CA ILE A 228 -2.57 12.10 3.58
C ILE A 228 -3.51 13.29 3.71
N GLU A 229 -3.00 14.47 3.41
CA GLU A 229 -3.73 15.73 3.48
C GLU A 229 -4.78 15.90 2.36
#